data_28aa3796808f8faa599847514671b9a6
#
_entry.id   28aa3796808f8faa599847514671b9a6
#
_cell.length_a   1.000
_cell.length_b   1.000
_cell.length_c   1.000
_cell.angle_alpha   90.00
_cell.angle_beta   90.00
_cell.angle_gamma   90.00
#
_symmetry.space_group_name_H-M   'P 1'
#
loop_
_entity.id
_entity.type
_entity.pdbx_description
1 polymer ?
#
loop_
_entity_poly.entity_id
_entity_poly.type
_entity_poly.pdbx_seq_one_letter_code
_entity_poly.pdbx_strand_id
1 'polypeptide(L)'
;MAVAELPDNDFEQPSGCTGWLVRDLVCHLIIDAQDVLITLVTPAETEPTRNAVTYWDIVEAPTGDDPLDALIVRLAAAYEEPRLLKFHFDDVGSAAGRAAGLADPGVRVSTKDQVLTAGDYLSAYVLEWTLHHLDLIAHLPDVAGPPAEGLSHSRATLEKIAGAAFLTSFSDEDALLIGTGRRAPTAAEKAELGELTAKLPLVLG
;
A
#
# COMPACT_ATOMS: atom_id res chain seq x y z
N MET A 1 2.08 10.60 5.78
CA MET A 1 1.63 10.91 4.41
C MET A 1 1.22 12.36 4.30
N ALA A 2 1.42 12.98 3.14
CA ALA A 2 1.17 14.41 2.90
C ALA A 2 -0.32 14.79 2.69
N VAL A 3 -1.28 13.92 3.04
CA VAL A 3 -2.72 14.14 2.77
C VAL A 3 -3.26 15.43 3.40
N ALA A 4 -2.77 15.80 4.60
CA ALA A 4 -3.21 17.01 5.29
C ALA A 4 -2.91 18.29 4.50
N GLU A 5 -1.79 18.29 3.75
CA GLU A 5 -1.30 19.45 3.01
C GLU A 5 -1.86 19.53 1.58
N LEU A 6 -2.57 18.50 1.10
CA LEU A 6 -3.12 18.49 -0.25
C LEU A 6 -4.17 19.63 -0.40
N PRO A 7 -4.11 20.41 -1.48
CA PRO A 7 -5.20 21.29 -1.87
C PRO A 7 -6.51 20.52 -2.08
N ASP A 8 -7.65 21.14 -1.81
CA ASP A 8 -8.94 20.45 -1.93
C ASP A 8 -9.24 19.99 -3.37
N ASN A 9 -8.76 20.72 -4.39
CA ASN A 9 -8.91 20.35 -5.79
C ASN A 9 -8.14 19.07 -6.16
N ASP A 10 -7.11 18.72 -5.42
CA ASP A 10 -6.31 17.51 -5.70
C ASP A 10 -7.10 16.24 -5.36
N PHE A 11 -8.10 16.32 -4.51
CA PHE A 11 -8.97 15.19 -4.18
C PHE A 11 -9.85 14.72 -5.36
N GLU A 12 -10.04 15.58 -6.37
CA GLU A 12 -10.75 15.25 -7.60
C GLU A 12 -9.82 14.76 -8.73
N GLN A 13 -8.50 14.75 -8.50
CA GLN A 13 -7.56 14.24 -9.49
C GLN A 13 -7.58 12.70 -9.50
N PRO A 14 -7.28 12.07 -10.65
CA PRO A 14 -7.06 10.63 -10.70
C PRO A 14 -5.94 10.22 -9.75
N SER A 15 -6.07 9.05 -9.14
CA SER A 15 -4.96 8.37 -8.46
C SER A 15 -4.27 7.37 -9.40
N GLY A 16 -3.21 6.71 -8.93
CA GLY A 16 -2.59 5.58 -9.63
C GLY A 16 -3.43 4.30 -9.60
N CYS A 17 -4.45 4.23 -8.75
CA CYS A 17 -5.36 3.09 -8.68
C CYS A 17 -6.43 3.16 -9.77
N THR A 18 -6.64 2.06 -10.49
CA THR A 18 -7.61 1.98 -11.59
C THR A 18 -9.02 2.38 -11.14
N GLY A 19 -9.59 3.40 -11.76
CA GLY A 19 -10.96 3.85 -11.51
C GLY A 19 -11.17 4.70 -10.25
N TRP A 20 -10.10 5.00 -9.49
CA TRP A 20 -10.17 5.79 -8.27
C TRP A 20 -9.58 7.18 -8.42
N LEU A 21 -10.26 8.16 -7.82
CA LEU A 21 -9.72 9.49 -7.56
C LEU A 21 -8.87 9.48 -6.28
N VAL A 22 -8.11 10.55 -6.05
CA VAL A 22 -7.34 10.75 -4.82
C VAL A 22 -8.23 10.61 -3.57
N ARG A 23 -9.46 11.17 -3.58
CA ARG A 23 -10.41 11.03 -2.47
C ARG A 23 -10.78 9.58 -2.17
N ASP A 24 -10.93 8.75 -3.22
CA ASP A 24 -11.32 7.36 -3.07
C ASP A 24 -10.17 6.57 -2.43
N LEU A 25 -8.94 6.81 -2.89
CA LEU A 25 -7.75 6.22 -2.31
C LEU A 25 -7.54 6.67 -0.85
N VAL A 26 -7.76 7.94 -0.51
CA VAL A 26 -7.67 8.39 0.90
C VAL A 26 -8.73 7.71 1.76
N CYS A 27 -9.94 7.49 1.24
CA CYS A 27 -10.98 6.73 1.94
C CYS A 27 -10.55 5.27 2.18
N HIS A 28 -9.93 4.62 1.18
CA HIS A 28 -9.36 3.28 1.33
C HIS A 28 -8.29 3.25 2.43
N LEU A 29 -7.37 4.21 2.45
CA LEU A 29 -6.33 4.31 3.47
C LEU A 29 -6.88 4.52 4.90
N ILE A 30 -8.06 5.11 5.06
CA ILE A 30 -8.74 5.17 6.37
C ILE A 30 -9.16 3.77 6.80
N ILE A 31 -9.70 2.97 5.88
CA ILE A 31 -10.10 1.58 6.16
C ILE A 31 -8.89 0.74 6.50
N ASP A 32 -7.79 0.88 5.78
CA ASP A 32 -6.52 0.21 6.10
C ASP A 32 -6.01 0.57 7.50
N ALA A 33 -6.08 1.84 7.87
CA ALA A 33 -5.69 2.27 9.20
C ALA A 33 -6.60 1.69 10.30
N GLN A 34 -7.90 1.51 10.01
CA GLN A 34 -8.83 0.80 10.88
C GLN A 34 -8.49 -0.68 10.99
N ASP A 35 -8.14 -1.33 9.87
CA ASP A 35 -7.70 -2.73 9.85
C ASP A 35 -6.44 -2.94 10.69
N VAL A 36 -5.49 -2.01 10.64
CA VAL A 36 -4.31 -2.04 11.51
C VAL A 36 -4.71 -2.00 12.99
N LEU A 37 -5.60 -1.08 13.37
CA LEU A 37 -6.09 -0.97 14.76
C LEU A 37 -6.81 -2.23 15.21
N ILE A 38 -7.72 -2.76 14.39
CA ILE A 38 -8.49 -3.96 14.68
C ILE A 38 -7.56 -5.16 14.83
N THR A 39 -6.64 -5.35 13.91
CA THR A 39 -5.71 -6.49 13.91
C THR A 39 -4.80 -6.47 15.12
N LEU A 40 -4.23 -5.32 15.47
CA LEU A 40 -3.34 -5.20 16.63
C LEU A 40 -4.02 -5.48 17.98
N VAL A 41 -5.35 -5.39 18.05
CA VAL A 41 -6.13 -5.74 19.25
C VAL A 41 -6.84 -7.09 19.13
N THR A 42 -6.53 -7.88 18.10
CA THR A 42 -7.11 -9.21 17.85
C THR A 42 -6.03 -10.29 18.00
N PRO A 43 -5.68 -10.69 19.23
CA PRO A 43 -4.62 -11.67 19.47
C PRO A 43 -5.04 -13.06 18.99
N ALA A 44 -4.05 -13.85 18.55
CA ALA A 44 -4.24 -15.25 18.14
C ALA A 44 -3.38 -16.19 18.99
N GLU A 45 -3.92 -17.37 19.31
CA GLU A 45 -3.23 -18.40 20.09
C GLU A 45 -2.49 -19.41 19.18
N THR A 46 -2.94 -19.54 17.92
CA THR A 46 -2.36 -20.48 16.95
C THR A 46 -1.06 -19.97 16.34
N GLU A 47 -0.28 -20.89 15.76
CA GLU A 47 0.96 -20.53 15.06
C GLU A 47 0.65 -19.65 13.82
N PRO A 48 1.57 -18.74 13.44
CA PRO A 48 1.43 -17.96 12.24
C PRO A 48 1.24 -18.82 10.99
N THR A 49 0.24 -18.48 10.20
CA THR A 49 -0.04 -19.13 8.90
C THR A 49 0.62 -18.39 7.74
N ARG A 50 0.95 -17.12 7.95
CA ARG A 50 1.57 -16.22 6.97
C ARG A 50 2.68 -15.40 7.64
N ASN A 51 3.50 -14.75 6.83
CA ASN A 51 4.49 -13.75 7.22
C ASN A 51 4.42 -12.55 6.25
N ALA A 52 5.25 -11.53 6.44
CA ALA A 52 5.23 -10.32 5.61
C ALA A 52 5.37 -10.58 4.10
N VAL A 53 6.01 -11.67 3.70
CA VAL A 53 6.22 -12.04 2.28
C VAL A 53 5.04 -12.86 1.74
N THR A 54 4.55 -13.80 2.54
CA THR A 54 3.47 -14.71 2.13
C THR A 54 2.07 -14.18 2.43
N TYR A 55 1.96 -12.99 3.02
CA TYR A 55 0.71 -12.27 3.23
C TYR A 55 0.01 -11.94 1.90
N TRP A 56 0.79 -11.62 0.89
CA TRP A 56 0.32 -11.21 -0.43
C TRP A 56 -0.01 -12.41 -1.30
N ASP A 57 -1.18 -12.39 -1.89
CA ASP A 57 -1.50 -13.25 -3.02
C ASP A 57 -1.19 -12.48 -4.33
N ILE A 58 -0.69 -13.19 -5.35
CA ILE A 58 -0.48 -12.60 -6.68
C ILE A 58 -1.79 -12.76 -7.45
N VAL A 59 -2.37 -11.64 -7.83
CA VAL A 59 -3.68 -11.58 -8.47
C VAL A 59 -3.60 -11.00 -9.89
N GLU A 60 -4.69 -11.04 -10.63
CA GLU A 60 -4.80 -10.33 -11.91
C GLU A 60 -4.91 -8.82 -11.69
N ALA A 61 -4.52 -8.04 -12.69
CA ALA A 61 -4.62 -6.59 -12.61
C ALA A 61 -6.08 -6.15 -12.40
N PRO A 62 -6.33 -5.16 -11.50
CA PRO A 62 -7.67 -4.67 -11.23
C PRO A 62 -8.36 -4.16 -12.50
N THR A 63 -9.61 -4.57 -12.70
CA THR A 63 -10.45 -4.08 -13.82
C THR A 63 -11.29 -2.87 -13.43
N GLY A 64 -11.40 -2.56 -12.14
CA GLY A 64 -12.29 -1.54 -11.59
C GLY A 64 -13.75 -2.00 -11.44
N ASP A 65 -14.04 -3.27 -11.70
CA ASP A 65 -15.39 -3.84 -11.62
C ASP A 65 -15.69 -4.53 -10.26
N ASP A 66 -14.71 -4.53 -9.34
CA ASP A 66 -14.89 -5.15 -8.02
C ASP A 66 -15.98 -4.40 -7.21
N PRO A 67 -16.95 -5.11 -6.63
CA PRO A 67 -17.98 -4.50 -5.77
C PRO A 67 -17.41 -3.73 -4.57
N LEU A 68 -16.24 -4.13 -4.05
CA LEU A 68 -15.57 -3.41 -2.96
C LEU A 68 -14.99 -2.09 -3.44
N ASP A 69 -14.42 -2.02 -4.66
CA ASP A 69 -13.98 -0.77 -5.27
C ASP A 69 -15.14 0.22 -5.38
N ALA A 70 -16.29 -0.25 -5.88
CA ALA A 70 -17.50 0.57 -5.97
C ALA A 70 -18.04 0.99 -4.59
N LEU A 71 -17.80 0.21 -3.53
CA LEU A 71 -18.14 0.60 -2.16
C LEU A 71 -17.24 1.74 -1.67
N ILE A 72 -15.93 1.67 -1.91
CA ILE A 72 -14.97 2.71 -1.54
C ILE A 72 -15.37 4.06 -2.16
N VAL A 73 -15.68 4.07 -3.46
CA VAL A 73 -16.12 5.28 -4.17
C VAL A 73 -17.38 5.89 -3.54
N ARG A 74 -18.36 5.06 -3.15
CA ARG A 74 -19.57 5.53 -2.46
C ARG A 74 -19.29 6.08 -1.05
N LEU A 75 -18.41 5.43 -0.31
CA LEU A 75 -17.99 5.89 1.03
C LEU A 75 -17.23 7.21 0.94
N ALA A 76 -16.31 7.35 0.00
CA ALA A 76 -15.58 8.59 -0.23
C ALA A 76 -16.52 9.75 -0.58
N ALA A 77 -17.51 9.49 -1.44
CA ALA A 77 -18.51 10.50 -1.82
C ALA A 77 -19.37 10.97 -0.64
N ALA A 78 -19.55 10.16 0.40
CA ALA A 78 -20.34 10.51 1.58
C ALA A 78 -19.67 11.60 2.45
N TYR A 79 -18.37 11.85 2.27
CA TYR A 79 -17.69 12.92 3.00
C TYR A 79 -18.03 14.33 2.50
N GLU A 80 -18.59 14.47 1.29
CA GLU A 80 -18.96 15.74 0.65
C GLU A 80 -17.82 16.79 0.54
N GLU A 81 -17.06 17.00 1.63
CA GLU A 81 -15.97 17.97 1.72
C GLU A 81 -14.63 17.30 2.01
N PRO A 82 -13.54 17.61 1.25
CA PRO A 82 -12.20 17.05 1.47
C PRO A 82 -11.67 17.23 2.90
N ARG A 83 -11.99 18.35 3.56
CA ARG A 83 -11.56 18.60 4.95
C ARG A 83 -12.03 17.54 5.95
N LEU A 84 -13.22 16.93 5.73
CA LEU A 84 -13.74 15.88 6.60
C LEU A 84 -12.98 14.57 6.39
N LEU A 85 -12.63 14.29 5.15
CA LEU A 85 -11.83 13.13 4.79
C LEU A 85 -10.40 13.27 5.34
N LYS A 86 -9.77 14.45 5.19
CA LYS A 86 -8.45 14.76 5.78
C LYS A 86 -8.45 14.57 7.29
N PHE A 87 -9.46 15.12 7.98
CA PHE A 87 -9.60 14.99 9.43
C PHE A 87 -9.71 13.54 9.86
N HIS A 88 -10.57 12.76 9.21
CA HIS A 88 -10.75 11.34 9.54
C HIS A 88 -9.48 10.52 9.26
N PHE A 89 -8.82 10.78 8.13
CA PHE A 89 -7.55 10.14 7.81
C PHE A 89 -6.47 10.44 8.86
N ASP A 90 -6.34 11.70 9.28
CA ASP A 90 -5.36 12.09 10.30
C ASP A 90 -5.65 11.44 11.66
N ASP A 91 -6.92 11.45 12.09
CA ASP A 91 -7.34 10.87 13.37
C ASP A 91 -7.05 9.36 13.44
N VAL A 92 -7.55 8.59 12.46
CA VAL A 92 -7.40 7.13 12.43
C VAL A 92 -5.98 6.72 12.08
N GLY A 93 -5.34 7.36 11.09
CA GLY A 93 -3.97 7.07 10.68
C GLY A 93 -2.96 7.37 11.79
N SER A 94 -3.13 8.49 12.51
CA SER A 94 -2.31 8.80 13.69
C SER A 94 -2.52 7.80 14.82
N ALA A 95 -3.74 7.32 15.03
CA ALA A 95 -4.03 6.29 16.02
C ALA A 95 -3.36 4.95 15.63
N ALA A 96 -3.47 4.55 14.36
CA ALA A 96 -2.80 3.35 13.85
C ALA A 96 -1.28 3.41 14.00
N GLY A 97 -0.67 4.57 13.67
CA GLY A 97 0.76 4.78 13.85
C GLY A 97 1.20 4.67 15.31
N ARG A 98 0.42 5.24 16.24
CA ARG A 98 0.70 5.07 17.69
C ARG A 98 0.56 3.63 18.14
N ALA A 99 -0.49 2.93 17.70
CA ALA A 99 -0.71 1.53 18.04
C ALA A 99 0.42 0.64 17.52
N ALA A 100 0.86 0.87 16.27
CA ALA A 100 2.01 0.18 15.68
C ALA A 100 3.30 0.39 16.49
N GLY A 101 3.56 1.64 16.93
CA GLY A 101 4.74 1.95 17.75
C GLY A 101 4.72 1.36 19.16
N LEU A 102 3.55 0.96 19.66
CA LEU A 102 3.38 0.33 20.99
C LEU A 102 3.28 -1.19 20.90
N ALA A 103 3.04 -1.75 19.73
CA ALA A 103 2.85 -3.18 19.56
C ALA A 103 4.15 -3.96 19.82
N ASP A 104 4.06 -5.07 20.55
CA ASP A 104 5.13 -6.05 20.59
C ASP A 104 5.16 -6.82 19.26
N PRO A 105 6.25 -6.73 18.48
CA PRO A 105 6.32 -7.36 17.16
C PRO A 105 6.21 -8.88 17.17
N GLY A 106 6.46 -9.52 18.32
CA GLY A 106 6.37 -10.97 18.50
C GLY A 106 4.98 -11.49 18.82
N VAL A 107 4.03 -10.62 19.17
CA VAL A 107 2.65 -11.04 19.46
C VAL A 107 1.97 -11.53 18.20
N ARG A 108 1.24 -12.65 18.32
CA ARG A 108 0.44 -13.21 17.22
C ARG A 108 -0.90 -12.48 17.14
N VAL A 109 -1.26 -12.08 15.94
CA VAL A 109 -2.50 -11.38 15.63
C VAL A 109 -3.25 -12.07 14.51
N SER A 110 -4.58 -11.90 14.47
CA SER A 110 -5.43 -12.49 13.44
C SER A 110 -6.06 -11.40 12.56
N THR A 111 -6.00 -11.61 11.26
CA THR A 111 -6.65 -10.76 10.24
C THR A 111 -7.09 -11.62 9.06
N LYS A 112 -8.28 -11.38 8.51
CA LYS A 112 -8.80 -12.08 7.29
C LYS A 112 -8.59 -13.61 7.33
N ASP A 113 -8.90 -14.25 8.46
CA ASP A 113 -8.69 -15.69 8.69
C ASP A 113 -7.22 -16.17 8.62
N GLN A 114 -6.27 -15.26 8.71
CA GLN A 114 -4.84 -15.52 8.74
C GLN A 114 -4.26 -15.13 10.10
N VAL A 115 -3.18 -15.80 10.48
CA VAL A 115 -2.40 -15.47 11.69
C VAL A 115 -0.99 -15.06 11.27
N LEU A 116 -0.53 -13.92 11.78
CA LEU A 116 0.82 -13.40 11.60
C LEU A 116 1.40 -12.99 12.95
N THR A 117 2.71 -12.72 13.01
CA THR A 117 3.23 -11.85 14.06
C THR A 117 2.82 -10.40 13.78
N ALA A 118 2.65 -9.58 14.82
CA ALA A 118 2.36 -8.15 14.63
C ALA A 118 3.46 -7.46 13.81
N GLY A 119 4.72 -7.89 13.96
CA GLY A 119 5.84 -7.38 13.17
C GLY A 119 5.72 -7.71 11.69
N ASP A 120 5.35 -8.95 11.34
CA ASP A 120 5.12 -9.33 9.94
C ASP A 120 3.93 -8.60 9.33
N TYR A 121 2.83 -8.48 10.09
CA TYR A 121 1.65 -7.74 9.66
C TYR A 121 1.97 -6.27 9.37
N LEU A 122 2.61 -5.59 10.31
CA LEU A 122 3.02 -4.19 10.12
C LEU A 122 4.03 -4.03 8.97
N SER A 123 4.93 -4.99 8.78
CA SER A 123 5.87 -5.01 7.65
C SER A 123 5.13 -5.11 6.30
N ALA A 124 4.08 -5.94 6.21
CA ALA A 124 3.23 -6.01 5.03
C ALA A 124 2.53 -4.66 4.77
N TYR A 125 1.99 -4.01 5.80
CA TYR A 125 1.33 -2.70 5.68
C TYR A 125 2.29 -1.55 5.35
N VAL A 126 3.58 -1.64 5.68
CA VAL A 126 4.58 -0.68 5.16
C VAL A 126 4.67 -0.76 3.64
N LEU A 127 4.66 -1.97 3.04
CA LEU A 127 4.62 -2.12 1.59
C LEU A 127 3.32 -1.56 1.01
N GLU A 128 2.16 -1.92 1.56
CA GLU A 128 0.84 -1.43 1.13
C GLU A 128 0.80 0.10 1.09
N TRP A 129 1.09 0.73 2.21
CA TRP A 129 1.02 2.19 2.32
C TRP A 129 2.09 2.92 1.52
N THR A 130 3.24 2.29 1.27
CA THR A 130 4.26 2.86 0.38
C THR A 130 3.78 2.84 -1.07
N LEU A 131 3.18 1.74 -1.52
CA LEU A 131 2.61 1.63 -2.86
C LEU A 131 1.44 2.59 -3.05
N HIS A 132 0.53 2.67 -2.08
CA HIS A 132 -0.58 3.63 -2.13
C HIS A 132 -0.15 5.09 -1.98
N HIS A 133 0.98 5.37 -1.34
CA HIS A 133 1.54 6.72 -1.38
C HIS A 133 2.02 7.08 -2.81
N LEU A 134 2.65 6.15 -3.52
CA LEU A 134 3.01 6.33 -4.92
C LEU A 134 1.76 6.50 -5.80
N ASP A 135 0.71 5.72 -5.56
CA ASP A 135 -0.57 5.87 -6.25
C ASP A 135 -1.23 7.22 -5.98
N LEU A 136 -1.17 7.70 -4.73
CA LEU A 136 -1.73 9.00 -4.33
C LEU A 136 -1.11 10.15 -5.12
N ILE A 137 0.20 10.12 -5.30
CA ILE A 137 0.95 11.20 -5.95
C ILE A 137 1.15 11.01 -7.46
N ALA A 138 0.65 9.93 -8.05
CA ALA A 138 0.91 9.57 -9.45
C ALA A 138 0.62 10.70 -10.45
N HIS A 139 -0.35 11.58 -10.12
CA HIS A 139 -0.74 12.73 -10.93
C HIS A 139 -0.57 14.07 -10.18
N LEU A 140 0.17 14.09 -9.07
CA LEU A 140 0.41 15.25 -8.22
C LEU A 140 1.92 15.55 -8.13
N PRO A 141 2.52 16.18 -9.16
CA PRO A 141 3.99 16.27 -9.29
C PRO A 141 4.69 17.10 -8.20
N ASP A 142 3.94 17.97 -7.51
CA ASP A 142 4.48 18.87 -6.48
C ASP A 142 4.36 18.28 -5.06
N VAL A 143 3.82 17.06 -4.93
CA VAL A 143 3.65 16.38 -3.63
C VAL A 143 4.84 15.49 -3.35
N ALA A 144 5.33 15.54 -2.10
CA ALA A 144 6.49 14.74 -1.68
C ALA A 144 6.19 13.22 -1.74
N GLY A 145 7.15 12.46 -2.24
CA GLY A 145 7.10 11.00 -2.30
C GLY A 145 7.22 10.31 -0.94
N PRO A 146 7.10 8.98 -0.92
CA PRO A 146 7.27 8.18 0.28
C PRO A 146 8.65 8.38 0.93
N PRO A 147 8.76 8.22 2.26
CA PRO A 147 10.05 8.24 2.95
C PRO A 147 11.02 7.18 2.39
N ALA A 148 12.31 7.51 2.32
CA ALA A 148 13.34 6.61 1.80
C ALA A 148 13.38 5.24 2.53
N GLU A 149 13.15 5.23 3.85
CA GLU A 149 13.07 4.00 4.65
C GLU A 149 11.89 3.12 4.23
N GLY A 150 10.72 3.73 3.95
CA GLY A 150 9.55 3.02 3.43
C GLY A 150 9.80 2.42 2.05
N LEU A 151 10.41 3.19 1.13
CA LEU A 151 10.78 2.71 -0.21
C LEU A 151 11.76 1.54 -0.13
N SER A 152 12.82 1.67 0.66
CA SER A 152 13.85 0.61 0.82
C SER A 152 13.27 -0.65 1.44
N HIS A 153 12.45 -0.54 2.50
CA HIS A 153 11.77 -1.67 3.12
C HIS A 153 10.83 -2.37 2.14
N SER A 154 10.03 -1.60 1.41
CA SER A 154 9.05 -2.11 0.45
C SER A 154 9.73 -2.82 -0.72
N ARG A 155 10.85 -2.26 -1.24
CA ARG A 155 11.67 -2.92 -2.24
C ARG A 155 12.19 -4.27 -1.74
N ALA A 156 12.78 -4.30 -0.54
CA ALA A 156 13.32 -5.53 0.03
C ALA A 156 12.23 -6.61 0.23
N THR A 157 11.00 -6.21 0.54
CA THR A 157 9.85 -7.11 0.66
C THR A 157 9.43 -7.61 -0.73
N LEU A 158 9.30 -6.72 -1.71
CA LEU A 158 8.94 -7.07 -3.09
C LEU A 158 9.97 -8.03 -3.72
N GLU A 159 11.28 -7.82 -3.49
CA GLU A 159 12.34 -8.71 -3.94
C GLU A 159 12.21 -10.13 -3.36
N LYS A 160 11.80 -10.24 -2.10
CA LYS A 160 11.52 -11.54 -1.46
C LYS A 160 10.29 -12.22 -2.08
N ILE A 161 9.22 -11.47 -2.37
CA ILE A 161 8.02 -11.97 -3.05
C ILE A 161 8.38 -12.44 -4.46
N ALA A 162 9.16 -11.67 -5.22
CA ALA A 162 9.65 -12.02 -6.56
C ALA A 162 10.60 -13.24 -6.57
N GLY A 163 11.25 -13.53 -5.42
CA GLY A 163 12.35 -14.48 -5.32
C GLY A 163 13.57 -14.06 -6.17
N ALA A 164 13.76 -12.77 -6.40
CA ALA A 164 14.87 -12.21 -7.16
C ALA A 164 15.06 -10.72 -6.81
N ALA A 165 16.32 -10.26 -6.81
CA ALA A 165 16.64 -8.86 -6.54
C ALA A 165 16.60 -8.03 -7.82
N PHE A 166 16.17 -6.77 -7.69
CA PHE A 166 16.39 -5.76 -8.72
C PHE A 166 17.86 -5.31 -8.72
N LEU A 167 18.37 -4.94 -9.90
CA LEU A 167 19.71 -4.39 -9.99
C LEU A 167 19.82 -3.06 -9.21
N THR A 168 21.02 -2.76 -8.75
CA THR A 168 21.32 -1.51 -8.01
C THR A 168 21.23 -0.25 -8.86
N SER A 169 21.12 -0.39 -10.20
CA SER A 169 20.86 0.69 -11.14
C SER A 169 19.43 1.24 -11.02
N PHE A 170 18.48 0.44 -10.53
CA PHE A 170 17.13 0.90 -10.26
C PHE A 170 17.05 1.61 -8.90
N SER A 171 16.41 2.77 -8.87
CA SER A 171 15.99 3.35 -7.59
C SER A 171 14.97 2.45 -6.88
N ASP A 172 14.80 2.62 -5.57
CA ASP A 172 13.78 1.85 -4.82
C ASP A 172 12.37 2.14 -5.37
N GLU A 173 12.11 3.39 -5.74
CA GLU A 173 10.84 3.80 -6.34
C GLU A 173 10.63 3.15 -7.72
N ASP A 174 11.61 3.18 -8.62
CA ASP A 174 11.49 2.55 -9.94
C ASP A 174 11.28 1.03 -9.83
N ALA A 175 11.99 0.37 -8.90
CA ALA A 175 11.83 -1.05 -8.63
C ALA A 175 10.40 -1.37 -8.18
N LEU A 176 9.81 -0.54 -7.32
CA LEU A 176 8.42 -0.69 -6.87
C LEU A 176 7.43 -0.43 -7.99
N LEU A 177 7.55 0.69 -8.71
CA LEU A 177 6.63 1.05 -9.80
C LEU A 177 6.62 0.01 -10.93
N ILE A 178 7.80 -0.46 -11.35
CA ILE A 178 7.93 -1.47 -12.40
C ILE A 178 7.51 -2.84 -11.86
N GLY A 179 7.99 -3.20 -10.68
CA GLY A 179 7.77 -4.51 -10.10
C GLY A 179 6.31 -4.83 -9.83
N THR A 180 5.50 -3.81 -9.52
CA THR A 180 4.07 -3.94 -9.23
C THR A 180 3.16 -3.52 -10.39
N GLY A 181 3.74 -3.14 -11.55
CA GLY A 181 2.99 -2.81 -12.76
C GLY A 181 2.41 -1.40 -12.80
N ARG A 182 2.76 -0.54 -11.84
CA ARG A 182 2.33 0.87 -11.79
C ARG A 182 2.96 1.71 -12.91
N ARG A 183 4.12 1.27 -13.41
CA ARG A 183 4.80 1.82 -14.58
C ARG A 183 5.35 0.70 -15.46
N ALA A 184 5.13 0.79 -16.75
CA ALA A 184 5.76 -0.14 -17.69
C ALA A 184 7.27 0.13 -17.78
N PRO A 185 8.14 -0.91 -17.77
CA PRO A 185 9.56 -0.72 -18.01
C PRO A 185 9.84 -0.29 -19.46
N THR A 186 10.81 0.59 -19.63
CA THR A 186 11.36 0.96 -20.94
C THR A 186 12.11 -0.22 -21.57
N ALA A 187 12.48 -0.10 -22.85
CA ALA A 187 13.26 -1.13 -23.55
C ALA A 187 14.63 -1.37 -22.89
N ALA A 188 15.28 -0.33 -22.38
CA ALA A 188 16.56 -0.42 -21.68
C ALA A 188 16.38 -1.13 -20.33
N GLU A 189 15.38 -0.74 -19.53
CA GLU A 189 15.07 -1.37 -18.25
C GLU A 189 14.69 -2.84 -18.41
N LYS A 190 13.93 -3.21 -19.47
CA LYS A 190 13.63 -4.61 -19.78
C LYS A 190 14.90 -5.42 -20.05
N ALA A 191 15.85 -4.85 -20.77
CA ALA A 191 17.12 -5.50 -21.06
C ALA A 191 17.94 -5.71 -19.77
N GLU A 192 17.93 -4.73 -18.86
CA GLU A 192 18.59 -4.82 -17.56
C GLU A 192 17.91 -5.83 -16.61
N LEU A 193 16.57 -5.86 -16.58
CA LEU A 193 15.78 -6.82 -15.78
C LEU A 193 16.01 -8.27 -16.21
N GLY A 194 16.34 -8.51 -17.48
CA GLY A 194 16.61 -9.85 -17.99
C GLY A 194 15.48 -10.84 -17.68
N GLU A 195 15.83 -11.97 -17.03
CA GLU A 195 14.87 -13.03 -16.67
C GLU A 195 13.79 -12.57 -15.67
N LEU A 196 14.08 -11.56 -14.85
CA LEU A 196 13.09 -11.01 -13.91
C LEU A 196 11.87 -10.46 -14.63
N THR A 197 12.03 -9.94 -15.85
CA THR A 197 10.90 -9.43 -16.68
C THR A 197 9.78 -10.45 -16.84
N ALA A 198 10.11 -11.75 -16.89
CA ALA A 198 9.08 -12.81 -17.05
C ALA A 198 8.24 -13.04 -15.79
N LYS A 199 8.66 -12.52 -14.64
CA LYS A 199 7.92 -12.63 -13.38
C LYS A 199 7.10 -11.38 -13.06
N LEU A 200 7.30 -10.29 -13.78
CA LEU A 200 6.68 -9.00 -13.52
C LEU A 200 5.52 -8.72 -14.51
N PRO A 201 4.52 -7.93 -14.11
CA PRO A 201 4.38 -7.35 -12.78
C PRO A 201 3.86 -8.33 -11.73
N LEU A 202 4.18 -8.06 -10.46
CA LEU A 202 3.56 -8.70 -9.30
C LEU A 202 2.40 -7.81 -8.84
N VAL A 203 1.19 -8.15 -9.23
CA VAL A 203 -0.01 -7.48 -8.72
C VAL A 203 -0.37 -8.14 -7.40
N LEU A 204 -0.28 -7.36 -6.33
CA LEU A 204 -0.47 -7.80 -4.95
C LEU A 204 -1.91 -7.54 -4.52
N GLY A 205 -2.56 -8.56 -3.89
CA GLY A 205 -3.92 -8.47 -3.39
C GLY A 205 -4.12 -9.22 -2.06
#